data_65563fc291bb0306e3655a88206b221c
#
_entry.id   65563fc291bb0306e3655a88206b221c
#
_cell.length_a   1.000
_cell.length_b   1.000
_cell.length_c   1.000
_cell.angle_alpha   90.00
_cell.angle_beta   90.00
_cell.angle_gamma   90.00
#
_symmetry.space_group_name_H-M   'P 1'
#
loop_
_entity.id
_entity.type
_entity.pdbx_description
1 polymer ?
#
loop_
_entity_poly.entity_id
_entity_poly.type
_entity_poly.pdbx_seq_one_letter_code
_entity_poly.pdbx_strand_id
1 'polypeptide(L)'
;MKLSAWLIAAALATVISPTASFAQESPVLKKIKETGSITLGHRESSIPFSYYNDKQEVIGYSQDLMLKVVDAVKAELKLAALDVKLVPVTSANRISLVQNGTIAIECGSTTNNLERQKQVSFSTSIFVIGTRLMTKKDSGIKDFPDLKGKNVVTTAGTTSERLLRKMNDDQQLGLSIISAKDHGESFLTLETGRAVAFMMDDALLYGEMAKAKNPTDWIVTGKAQSKEAYGCMIPKEDPEFKKLVDAALTKLQTSGEAEKIYQKWFTAPIPPKGLNMAMPISEEMKTLYSAPNDKAFD
;
A
#
# COMPACT_ATOMS: atom_id res chain seq x y z
N MET A 1 20.74 -88.30 2.79
CA MET A 1 19.54 -87.48 3.08
C MET A 1 19.97 -85.99 2.99
N LYS A 2 19.59 -85.29 1.92
CA LYS A 2 19.91 -83.83 1.71
C LYS A 2 18.58 -83.09 1.77
N LEU A 3 18.40 -82.25 2.80
CA LEU A 3 17.26 -81.35 2.91
C LEU A 3 17.62 -80.07 2.16
N SER A 4 16.84 -79.71 1.14
CA SER A 4 16.92 -78.42 0.42
C SER A 4 15.98 -77.41 1.07
N ALA A 5 16.53 -76.29 1.59
CA ALA A 5 15.78 -75.17 2.13
C ALA A 5 15.41 -74.18 0.98
N TRP A 6 14.12 -73.97 0.83
CA TRP A 6 13.58 -72.92 -0.11
C TRP A 6 13.44 -71.63 0.67
N LEU A 7 14.17 -70.60 0.25
CA LEU A 7 14.02 -69.23 0.70
C LEU A 7 12.96 -68.51 -0.16
N ILE A 8 11.83 -68.23 0.46
CA ILE A 8 10.79 -67.37 -0.16
C ILE A 8 11.15 -65.92 0.12
N ALA A 9 11.57 -65.17 -0.91
CA ALA A 9 11.75 -63.72 -0.84
C ALA A 9 10.41 -63.01 -1.07
N ALA A 10 9.84 -62.44 0.00
CA ALA A 10 8.67 -61.61 -0.08
C ALA A 10 9.09 -60.18 -0.51
N ALA A 11 8.76 -59.81 -1.75
CA ALA A 11 8.93 -58.44 -2.24
C ALA A 11 7.83 -57.53 -1.67
N LEU A 12 8.16 -56.66 -0.74
CA LEU A 12 7.27 -55.55 -0.29
C LEU A 12 7.21 -54.50 -1.41
N ALA A 13 6.12 -54.45 -2.16
CA ALA A 13 5.79 -53.35 -3.08
C ALA A 13 5.26 -52.18 -2.25
N THR A 14 6.09 -51.16 -2.01
CA THR A 14 5.67 -49.86 -1.45
C THR A 14 4.82 -49.15 -2.49
N VAL A 15 3.50 -49.13 -2.28
CA VAL A 15 2.57 -48.30 -3.05
C VAL A 15 2.75 -46.83 -2.61
N ILE A 16 3.50 -46.05 -3.38
CA ILE A 16 3.57 -44.62 -3.21
C ILE A 16 2.26 -44.04 -3.77
N SER A 17 1.28 -43.82 -2.91
CA SER A 17 0.08 -43.04 -3.26
C SER A 17 0.49 -41.59 -3.50
N PRO A 18 0.21 -40.99 -4.68
CA PRO A 18 0.40 -39.60 -4.85
C PRO A 18 -0.57 -38.86 -3.93
N THR A 19 -0.06 -38.18 -2.93
CA THR A 19 -0.84 -37.19 -2.16
C THR A 19 -1.24 -36.08 -3.13
N ALA A 20 -2.47 -36.13 -3.62
CA ALA A 20 -3.06 -35.01 -4.31
C ALA A 20 -3.06 -33.84 -3.32
N SER A 21 -2.16 -32.89 -3.52
CA SER A 21 -2.18 -31.62 -2.82
C SER A 21 -3.48 -30.93 -3.27
N PHE A 22 -4.53 -31.03 -2.45
CA PHE A 22 -5.72 -30.21 -2.65
C PHE A 22 -5.26 -28.75 -2.50
N ALA A 23 -5.22 -28.02 -3.62
CA ALA A 23 -5.06 -26.57 -3.57
C ALA A 23 -6.16 -26.06 -2.63
N GLN A 24 -5.77 -25.40 -1.55
CA GLN A 24 -6.72 -24.85 -0.60
C GLN A 24 -7.56 -23.79 -1.33
N GLU A 25 -8.88 -24.00 -1.40
CA GLU A 25 -9.79 -23.06 -2.05
C GLU A 25 -9.68 -21.69 -1.35
N SER A 26 -9.45 -20.61 -2.11
CA SER A 26 -9.38 -19.26 -1.57
C SER A 26 -10.71 -18.84 -0.93
N PRO A 27 -10.75 -18.53 0.36
CA PRO A 27 -11.97 -18.05 1.02
C PRO A 27 -12.50 -16.76 0.39
N VAL A 28 -11.59 -15.85 -0.03
CA VAL A 28 -11.96 -14.58 -0.69
C VAL A 28 -12.60 -14.86 -2.05
N LEU A 29 -11.96 -15.66 -2.90
CA LEU A 29 -12.49 -15.97 -4.24
C LEU A 29 -13.81 -16.73 -4.16
N LYS A 30 -13.96 -17.64 -3.20
CA LYS A 30 -15.22 -18.34 -2.94
C LYS A 30 -16.34 -17.35 -2.58
N LYS A 31 -16.10 -16.47 -1.61
CA LYS A 31 -17.07 -15.43 -1.22
C LYS A 31 -17.47 -14.54 -2.40
N ILE A 32 -16.50 -14.11 -3.23
CA ILE A 32 -16.76 -13.30 -4.42
C ILE A 32 -17.65 -14.08 -5.41
N LYS A 33 -17.34 -15.34 -5.66
CA LYS A 33 -18.12 -16.21 -6.57
C LYS A 33 -19.56 -16.42 -6.11
N GLU A 34 -19.75 -16.60 -4.79
CA GLU A 34 -21.07 -16.80 -4.18
C GLU A 34 -21.93 -15.52 -4.16
N THR A 35 -21.30 -14.36 -3.93
CA THR A 35 -22.03 -13.09 -3.78
C THR A 35 -22.09 -12.26 -5.06
N GLY A 36 -21.28 -12.57 -6.07
CA GLY A 36 -21.14 -11.74 -7.28
C GLY A 36 -20.56 -10.36 -7.01
N SER A 37 -19.93 -10.14 -5.84
CA SER A 37 -19.40 -8.84 -5.45
C SER A 37 -18.03 -8.93 -4.77
N ILE A 38 -17.21 -7.89 -4.98
CA ILE A 38 -15.93 -7.68 -4.27
C ILE A 38 -15.97 -6.36 -3.52
N THR A 39 -15.49 -6.35 -2.27
CA THR A 39 -15.41 -5.13 -1.45
C THR A 39 -13.97 -4.65 -1.36
N LEU A 40 -13.72 -3.41 -1.80
CA LEU A 40 -12.41 -2.78 -1.84
C LEU A 40 -12.31 -1.71 -0.76
N GLY A 41 -11.20 -1.70 -0.03
CA GLY A 41 -10.85 -0.58 0.84
C GLY A 41 -10.22 0.56 0.04
N HIS A 42 -10.67 1.79 0.26
CA HIS A 42 -10.10 2.96 -0.41
C HIS A 42 -9.80 4.09 0.58
N ARG A 43 -8.92 5.01 0.19
CA ARG A 43 -8.61 6.20 0.97
C ARG A 43 -9.43 7.39 0.49
N GLU A 44 -9.62 8.36 1.37
CA GLU A 44 -10.39 9.59 1.04
C GLU A 44 -9.48 10.75 0.66
N SER A 45 -8.21 10.75 1.11
CA SER A 45 -7.28 11.87 0.95
C SER A 45 -5.81 11.46 0.74
N SER A 46 -5.53 10.28 0.17
CA SER A 46 -4.16 9.84 -0.14
C SER A 46 -3.79 10.18 -1.59
N ILE A 47 -3.66 11.47 -1.90
CA ILE A 47 -3.28 11.95 -3.24
C ILE A 47 -1.81 11.62 -3.52
N PRO A 48 -1.46 11.05 -4.68
CA PRO A 48 -2.30 10.68 -5.84
C PRO A 48 -2.71 9.21 -5.85
N PHE A 49 -2.63 8.47 -4.74
CA PHE A 49 -2.79 7.01 -4.69
C PHE A 49 -4.25 6.55 -4.66
N SER A 50 -5.06 7.10 -3.72
CA SER A 50 -6.47 6.80 -3.56
C SER A 50 -7.15 7.96 -2.83
N TYR A 51 -8.08 8.63 -3.49
CA TYR A 51 -8.72 9.84 -2.97
C TYR A 51 -10.01 10.16 -3.72
N TYR A 52 -10.83 11.07 -3.18
CA TYR A 52 -12.02 11.57 -3.85
C TYR A 52 -11.70 12.72 -4.81
N ASN A 53 -12.24 12.65 -6.02
CA ASN A 53 -12.30 13.80 -6.92
C ASN A 53 -13.48 14.73 -6.56
N ASP A 54 -13.68 15.82 -7.34
CA ASP A 54 -14.77 16.78 -7.13
C ASP A 54 -16.18 16.18 -7.28
N LYS A 55 -16.29 15.03 -7.94
CA LYS A 55 -17.55 14.30 -8.13
C LYS A 55 -17.79 13.23 -7.06
N GLN A 56 -16.94 13.18 -6.03
CA GLN A 56 -16.95 12.13 -5.00
C GLN A 56 -16.70 10.72 -5.55
N GLU A 57 -16.00 10.62 -6.67
CA GLU A 57 -15.54 9.35 -7.21
C GLU A 57 -14.16 9.01 -6.63
N VAL A 58 -13.94 7.76 -6.29
CA VAL A 58 -12.63 7.29 -5.82
C VAL A 58 -11.70 7.10 -7.01
N ILE A 59 -10.61 7.83 -7.03
CA ILE A 59 -9.61 7.82 -8.09
C ILE A 59 -8.20 7.73 -7.53
N GLY A 60 -7.21 7.48 -8.37
CA GLY A 60 -5.80 7.50 -7.98
C GLY A 60 -5.00 6.36 -8.60
N TYR A 61 -3.69 6.45 -8.46
CA TYR A 61 -2.74 5.48 -8.97
C TYR A 61 -3.01 4.06 -8.43
N SER A 62 -3.11 3.91 -7.11
CA SER A 62 -3.38 2.61 -6.49
C SER A 62 -4.81 2.14 -6.77
N GLN A 63 -5.76 3.05 -6.93
CA GLN A 63 -7.12 2.73 -7.32
C GLN A 63 -7.16 2.14 -8.73
N ASP A 64 -6.45 2.73 -9.69
CA ASP A 64 -6.35 2.20 -11.06
C ASP A 64 -5.73 0.78 -11.06
N LEU A 65 -4.65 0.56 -10.30
CA LEU A 65 -4.03 -0.76 -10.18
C LEU A 65 -4.98 -1.78 -9.52
N MET A 66 -5.71 -1.38 -8.46
CA MET A 66 -6.67 -2.24 -7.77
C MET A 66 -7.83 -2.66 -8.68
N LEU A 67 -8.32 -1.77 -9.53
CA LEU A 67 -9.35 -2.11 -10.52
C LEU A 67 -8.85 -3.10 -11.56
N LYS A 68 -7.57 -3.07 -11.96
CA LYS A 68 -6.95 -4.10 -12.79
C LYS A 68 -6.88 -5.46 -12.10
N VAL A 69 -6.66 -5.48 -10.78
CA VAL A 69 -6.77 -6.71 -10.00
C VAL A 69 -8.20 -7.24 -10.00
N VAL A 70 -9.21 -6.36 -9.88
CA VAL A 70 -10.64 -6.74 -10.00
C VAL A 70 -10.94 -7.37 -11.36
N ASP A 71 -10.40 -6.82 -12.45
CA ASP A 71 -10.54 -7.42 -13.79
C ASP A 71 -9.95 -8.83 -13.85
N ALA A 72 -8.79 -9.05 -13.21
CA ALA A 72 -8.16 -10.37 -13.13
C ALA A 72 -9.00 -11.36 -12.30
N VAL A 73 -9.56 -10.92 -11.16
CA VAL A 73 -10.49 -11.73 -10.34
C VAL A 73 -11.73 -12.13 -11.13
N LYS A 74 -12.33 -11.17 -11.85
CA LYS A 74 -13.49 -11.43 -12.71
C LYS A 74 -13.19 -12.47 -13.76
N ALA A 75 -12.02 -12.39 -14.41
CA ALA A 75 -11.58 -13.32 -15.43
C ALA A 75 -11.31 -14.72 -14.87
N GLU A 76 -10.62 -14.83 -13.73
CA GLU A 76 -10.32 -16.08 -13.03
C GLU A 76 -11.59 -16.84 -12.65
N LEU A 77 -12.56 -16.13 -12.11
CA LEU A 77 -13.85 -16.69 -11.68
C LEU A 77 -14.85 -16.86 -12.84
N LYS A 78 -14.49 -16.44 -14.08
CA LYS A 78 -15.32 -16.51 -15.28
C LYS A 78 -16.70 -15.86 -15.07
N LEU A 79 -16.73 -14.73 -14.34
CA LEU A 79 -17.95 -14.00 -14.05
C LEU A 79 -18.33 -13.08 -15.23
N ALA A 80 -19.61 -13.08 -15.63
CA ALA A 80 -20.12 -12.14 -16.63
C ALA A 80 -20.11 -10.69 -16.11
N ALA A 81 -20.42 -10.51 -14.81
CA ALA A 81 -20.36 -9.23 -14.09
C ALA A 81 -19.77 -9.44 -12.70
N LEU A 82 -19.15 -8.41 -12.14
CA LEU A 82 -18.64 -8.37 -10.76
C LEU A 82 -19.00 -7.00 -10.16
N ASP A 83 -19.82 -6.99 -9.13
CA ASP A 83 -20.17 -5.76 -8.41
C ASP A 83 -19.02 -5.32 -7.53
N VAL A 84 -18.61 -4.05 -7.64
CA VAL A 84 -17.49 -3.47 -6.88
C VAL A 84 -18.04 -2.55 -5.79
N LYS A 85 -17.89 -2.97 -4.55
CA LYS A 85 -18.27 -2.18 -3.36
C LYS A 85 -17.03 -1.47 -2.81
N LEU A 86 -17.17 -0.18 -2.50
CA LEU A 86 -16.10 0.65 -1.96
C LEU A 86 -16.38 0.94 -0.48
N VAL A 87 -15.37 0.78 0.37
CA VAL A 87 -15.40 1.07 1.81
C VAL A 87 -14.28 2.04 2.16
N PRO A 88 -14.58 3.23 2.68
CA PRO A 88 -13.56 4.17 3.09
C PRO A 88 -12.78 3.65 4.31
N VAL A 89 -11.46 3.75 4.25
CA VAL A 89 -10.58 3.32 5.32
C VAL A 89 -9.55 4.40 5.68
N THR A 90 -9.11 4.38 6.94
CA THR A 90 -8.01 5.19 7.45
C THR A 90 -6.75 4.34 7.61
N SER A 91 -5.60 4.99 7.84
CA SER A 91 -4.37 4.25 8.16
C SER A 91 -4.50 3.44 9.46
N ALA A 92 -5.36 3.87 10.38
CA ALA A 92 -5.55 3.22 11.69
C ALA A 92 -6.46 1.99 11.64
N ASN A 93 -7.49 1.94 10.74
CA ASN A 93 -8.49 0.87 10.76
C ASN A 93 -8.36 -0.16 9.61
N ARG A 94 -7.60 0.14 8.54
CA ARG A 94 -7.53 -0.69 7.34
C ARG A 94 -7.08 -2.13 7.60
N ILE A 95 -6.11 -2.36 8.52
CA ILE A 95 -5.62 -3.70 8.83
C ILE A 95 -6.73 -4.56 9.41
N SER A 96 -7.45 -4.06 10.43
CA SER A 96 -8.55 -4.81 11.05
C SER A 96 -9.70 -5.10 10.09
N LEU A 97 -9.97 -4.20 9.13
CA LEU A 97 -11.02 -4.41 8.11
C LEU A 97 -10.64 -5.47 7.07
N VAL A 98 -9.35 -5.64 6.77
CA VAL A 98 -8.86 -6.78 5.97
C VAL A 98 -8.93 -8.08 6.77
N GLN A 99 -8.44 -8.06 8.02
CA GLN A 99 -8.41 -9.25 8.88
C GLN A 99 -9.79 -9.86 9.14
N ASN A 100 -10.80 -9.03 9.36
CA ASN A 100 -12.16 -9.50 9.64
C ASN A 100 -13.00 -9.76 8.36
N GLY A 101 -12.40 -9.61 7.17
CA GLY A 101 -13.06 -9.88 5.88
C GLY A 101 -14.13 -8.86 5.49
N THR A 102 -14.19 -7.67 6.15
CA THR A 102 -15.06 -6.55 5.71
C THR A 102 -14.64 -6.07 4.33
N ILE A 103 -13.34 -5.97 4.07
CA ILE A 103 -12.77 -5.68 2.74
C ILE A 103 -11.90 -6.85 2.27
N ALA A 104 -11.95 -7.16 0.99
CA ALA A 104 -11.17 -8.23 0.38
C ALA A 104 -9.73 -7.79 0.08
N ILE A 105 -9.55 -6.53 -0.31
CA ILE A 105 -8.26 -5.93 -0.68
C ILE A 105 -8.28 -4.43 -0.41
N GLU A 106 -7.15 -3.89 0.01
CA GLU A 106 -6.90 -2.44 0.10
C GLU A 106 -5.61 -2.10 -0.64
N CYS A 107 -5.69 -1.24 -1.64
CA CYS A 107 -4.54 -0.66 -2.32
C CYS A 107 -4.65 0.87 -2.19
N GLY A 108 -3.94 1.40 -1.24
CA GLY A 108 -3.83 2.84 -1.02
C GLY A 108 -2.37 3.26 -0.97
N SER A 109 -2.01 3.92 0.12
CA SER A 109 -0.64 4.26 0.50
C SER A 109 -0.23 3.42 1.72
N THR A 110 -0.10 2.10 1.54
CA THR A 110 0.13 1.18 2.65
C THR A 110 1.50 0.55 2.58
N THR A 111 2.36 0.96 3.52
CA THR A 111 3.70 0.41 3.68
C THR A 111 3.65 -1.06 4.05
N ASN A 112 4.31 -1.87 3.26
CA ASN A 112 4.63 -3.26 3.55
C ASN A 112 5.85 -3.30 4.48
N ASN A 113 5.67 -3.79 5.71
CA ASN A 113 6.75 -4.04 6.67
C ASN A 113 6.51 -5.34 7.44
N LEU A 114 7.56 -5.86 8.10
CA LEU A 114 7.51 -7.16 8.78
C LEU A 114 6.49 -7.21 9.92
N GLU A 115 6.23 -6.09 10.60
CA GLU A 115 5.24 -6.05 11.68
C GLU A 115 3.81 -6.22 11.14
N ARG A 116 3.49 -5.52 10.04
CA ARG A 116 2.18 -5.63 9.37
C ARG A 116 1.99 -6.99 8.70
N GLN A 117 3.07 -7.58 8.16
CA GLN A 117 3.05 -8.93 7.59
C GLN A 117 2.69 -10.03 8.61
N LYS A 118 2.82 -9.77 9.92
CA LYS A 118 2.31 -10.69 10.96
C LYS A 118 0.78 -10.73 10.99
N GLN A 119 0.12 -9.69 10.49
CA GLN A 119 -1.32 -9.48 10.62
C GLN A 119 -2.08 -9.67 9.30
N VAL A 120 -1.49 -9.26 8.18
CA VAL A 120 -2.05 -9.33 6.82
C VAL A 120 -0.98 -9.78 5.84
N SER A 121 -1.37 -10.23 4.65
CA SER A 121 -0.45 -10.41 3.53
C SER A 121 -0.37 -9.14 2.68
N PHE A 122 0.75 -8.97 2.01
CA PHE A 122 0.95 -7.91 1.03
C PHE A 122 1.18 -8.49 -0.35
N SER A 123 0.69 -7.78 -1.34
CA SER A 123 1.00 -8.07 -2.74
C SER A 123 2.43 -7.70 -3.09
N THR A 124 2.87 -8.07 -4.29
CA THR A 124 3.95 -7.40 -5.00
C THR A 124 3.84 -5.89 -4.79
N SER A 125 4.98 -5.26 -4.47
CA SER A 125 5.06 -3.82 -4.19
C SER A 125 4.65 -3.00 -5.41
N ILE A 126 3.91 -1.92 -5.17
CA ILE A 126 3.37 -1.05 -6.22
C ILE A 126 4.05 0.31 -6.27
N PHE A 127 4.74 0.71 -5.21
CA PHE A 127 5.42 2.01 -5.13
C PHE A 127 6.57 1.98 -4.12
N VAL A 128 7.54 2.90 -4.29
CA VAL A 128 8.66 3.11 -3.34
C VAL A 128 8.74 4.59 -3.02
N ILE A 129 8.84 4.91 -1.72
CA ILE A 129 8.87 6.29 -1.20
C ILE A 129 9.82 6.43 -0.01
N GLY A 130 9.98 7.68 0.47
CA GLY A 130 10.65 7.98 1.73
C GLY A 130 9.89 9.01 2.55
N THR A 131 9.99 8.93 3.88
CA THR A 131 9.33 9.84 4.82
C THR A 131 10.13 11.14 4.93
N ARG A 132 9.46 12.28 4.75
CA ARG A 132 10.04 13.63 4.77
C ARG A 132 9.15 14.62 5.54
N LEU A 133 9.44 15.91 5.42
CA LEU A 133 8.69 17.01 6.03
C LEU A 133 8.07 17.91 4.97
N MET A 134 6.87 18.43 5.25
CA MET A 134 6.32 19.60 4.57
C MET A 134 6.18 20.73 5.57
N THR A 135 6.55 21.94 5.15
CA THR A 135 6.49 23.16 5.96
C THR A 135 6.30 24.37 5.07
N LYS A 136 6.02 25.55 5.65
CA LYS A 136 6.05 26.82 4.90
C LYS A 136 7.47 27.13 4.46
N LYS A 137 7.64 27.72 3.27
CA LYS A 137 8.95 28.08 2.71
C LYS A 137 9.72 29.05 3.61
N ASP A 138 9.02 29.95 4.29
CA ASP A 138 9.57 30.98 5.17
C ASP A 138 9.69 30.55 6.63
N SER A 139 9.38 29.29 6.94
CA SER A 139 9.42 28.76 8.31
C SER A 139 10.81 28.66 8.94
N GLY A 140 11.86 28.69 8.12
CA GLY A 140 13.24 28.42 8.55
C GLY A 140 13.55 26.94 8.79
N ILE A 141 12.56 26.03 8.72
CA ILE A 141 12.74 24.58 8.90
C ILE A 141 13.32 23.99 7.61
N LYS A 142 14.49 23.35 7.72
CA LYS A 142 15.20 22.69 6.62
C LYS A 142 15.28 21.18 6.79
N ASP A 143 15.37 20.70 8.04
CA ASP A 143 15.47 19.28 8.36
C ASP A 143 14.94 19.00 9.77
N PHE A 144 14.90 17.74 10.18
CA PHE A 144 14.30 17.25 11.42
C PHE A 144 14.87 17.89 12.71
N PRO A 145 16.18 18.18 12.84
CA PRO A 145 16.70 18.87 14.04
C PRO A 145 16.06 20.23 14.29
N ASP A 146 15.59 20.92 13.23
CA ASP A 146 14.96 22.26 13.36
C ASP A 146 13.58 22.20 14.02
N LEU A 147 13.03 20.99 14.21
CA LEU A 147 11.71 20.75 14.82
C LEU A 147 11.76 20.81 16.36
N LYS A 148 12.93 20.86 16.99
CA LYS A 148 13.07 20.79 18.45
C LYS A 148 12.13 21.76 19.17
N GLY A 149 11.32 21.24 20.11
CA GLY A 149 10.35 21.99 20.91
C GLY A 149 9.11 22.48 20.16
N LYS A 150 8.86 22.00 18.92
CA LYS A 150 7.78 22.49 18.07
C LYS A 150 6.59 21.52 17.98
N ASN A 151 5.46 22.05 17.51
CA ASN A 151 4.28 21.24 17.16
C ASN A 151 4.47 20.65 15.76
N VAL A 152 4.40 19.33 15.65
CA VAL A 152 4.52 18.59 14.39
C VAL A 152 3.30 17.72 14.21
N VAL A 153 2.67 17.76 13.03
CA VAL A 153 1.54 16.90 12.72
C VAL A 153 2.00 15.69 11.90
N THR A 154 1.32 14.58 12.09
CA THR A 154 1.42 13.37 11.28
C THR A 154 0.05 12.68 11.23
N THR A 155 -0.10 11.63 10.42
CA THR A 155 -1.37 10.90 10.32
C THR A 155 -1.35 9.67 11.22
N ALA A 156 -2.38 9.50 12.03
CA ALA A 156 -2.54 8.38 12.96
C ALA A 156 -2.49 7.01 12.26
N GLY A 157 -1.81 6.03 12.86
CA GLY A 157 -1.69 4.66 12.35
C GLY A 157 -0.70 4.47 11.21
N THR A 158 0.10 5.48 10.88
CA THR A 158 1.14 5.41 9.84
C THR A 158 2.49 4.96 10.39
N THR A 159 3.37 4.50 9.49
CA THR A 159 4.79 4.27 9.77
C THR A 159 5.48 5.59 10.13
N SER A 160 5.11 6.68 9.45
CA SER A 160 5.63 8.03 9.71
C SER A 160 5.31 8.50 11.14
N GLU A 161 4.11 8.20 11.68
CA GLU A 161 3.79 8.52 13.08
C GLU A 161 4.72 7.77 14.06
N ARG A 162 4.92 6.46 13.84
CA ARG A 162 5.80 5.67 14.71
C ARG A 162 7.25 6.16 14.63
N LEU A 163 7.71 6.47 13.42
CA LEU A 163 9.05 6.99 13.20
C LEU A 163 9.24 8.35 13.88
N LEU A 164 8.27 9.27 13.76
CA LEU A 164 8.33 10.57 14.41
C LEU A 164 8.38 10.45 15.94
N ARG A 165 7.56 9.58 16.53
CA ARG A 165 7.59 9.32 17.98
C ARG A 165 8.94 8.77 18.42
N LYS A 166 9.45 7.75 17.69
CA LYS A 166 10.77 7.18 17.97
C LYS A 166 11.88 8.22 17.88
N MET A 167 11.89 9.05 16.85
CA MET A 167 12.87 10.13 16.68
C MET A 167 12.77 11.15 17.81
N ASN A 168 11.55 11.51 18.24
CA ASN A 168 11.33 12.43 19.35
C ASN A 168 11.97 11.91 20.65
N ASP A 169 11.77 10.63 20.93
CA ASP A 169 12.26 9.98 22.15
C ASP A 169 13.78 9.78 22.10
N ASP A 170 14.30 9.20 21.02
CA ASP A 170 15.72 8.87 20.85
C ASP A 170 16.61 10.15 20.84
N GLN A 171 16.14 11.21 20.21
CA GLN A 171 16.89 12.45 20.02
C GLN A 171 16.49 13.55 21.01
N GLN A 172 15.55 13.26 21.91
CA GLN A 172 15.05 14.21 22.92
C GLN A 172 14.64 15.56 22.30
N LEU A 173 13.86 15.48 21.20
CA LEU A 173 13.45 16.68 20.46
C LEU A 173 12.40 17.51 21.18
N GLY A 174 11.67 16.95 22.15
CA GLY A 174 10.62 17.66 22.89
C GLY A 174 9.46 18.13 22.02
N LEU A 175 9.07 17.32 21.01
CA LEU A 175 7.99 17.65 20.06
C LEU A 175 6.63 17.54 20.73
N SER A 176 5.71 18.46 20.39
CA SER A 176 4.27 18.25 20.53
C SER A 176 3.75 17.58 19.28
N ILE A 177 3.50 16.25 19.30
CA ILE A 177 3.07 15.49 18.15
C ILE A 177 1.54 15.49 18.08
N ILE A 178 0.98 15.98 16.97
CA ILE A 178 -0.44 15.97 16.64
C ILE A 178 -0.70 14.83 15.66
N SER A 179 -1.53 13.86 16.05
CA SER A 179 -1.94 12.74 15.21
C SER A 179 -3.33 13.02 14.64
N ALA A 180 -3.40 13.37 13.35
CA ALA A 180 -4.66 13.63 12.66
C ALA A 180 -5.24 12.34 12.07
N LYS A 181 -6.54 12.32 11.77
CA LYS A 181 -7.27 11.14 11.30
C LYS A 181 -6.78 10.66 9.92
N ASP A 182 -6.54 11.60 9.01
CA ASP A 182 -6.09 11.34 7.64
C ASP A 182 -5.13 12.42 7.12
N HIS A 183 -4.63 12.27 5.89
CA HIS A 183 -3.62 13.18 5.35
C HIS A 183 -4.17 14.58 5.09
N GLY A 184 -5.44 14.67 4.67
CA GLY A 184 -6.10 15.97 4.46
C GLY A 184 -6.26 16.76 5.76
N GLU A 185 -6.67 16.10 6.86
CA GLU A 185 -6.73 16.73 8.18
C GLU A 185 -5.34 17.08 8.71
N SER A 186 -4.32 16.24 8.44
CA SER A 186 -2.93 16.55 8.78
C SER A 186 -2.46 17.82 8.08
N PHE A 187 -2.74 17.95 6.76
CA PHE A 187 -2.39 19.14 6.01
C PHE A 187 -3.18 20.36 6.50
N LEU A 188 -4.47 20.25 6.77
CA LEU A 188 -5.27 21.34 7.34
C LEU A 188 -4.70 21.81 8.68
N THR A 189 -4.22 20.89 9.52
CA THR A 189 -3.57 21.23 10.81
C THR A 189 -2.30 22.05 10.59
N LEU A 190 -1.50 21.72 9.57
CA LEU A 190 -0.33 22.49 9.17
C LEU A 190 -0.76 23.85 8.55
N GLU A 191 -1.72 23.87 7.62
CA GLU A 191 -2.17 25.06 6.90
C GLU A 191 -2.74 26.13 7.83
N THR A 192 -3.45 25.70 8.89
CA THR A 192 -4.01 26.59 9.92
C THR A 192 -2.99 27.04 10.97
N GLY A 193 -1.73 26.60 10.87
CA GLY A 193 -0.66 27.00 11.79
C GLY A 193 -0.70 26.32 13.18
N ARG A 194 -1.51 25.28 13.35
CA ARG A 194 -1.54 24.48 14.59
C ARG A 194 -0.29 23.62 14.73
N ALA A 195 0.35 23.28 13.61
CA ALA A 195 1.66 22.65 13.52
C ALA A 195 2.57 23.46 12.59
N VAL A 196 3.88 23.36 12.77
CA VAL A 196 4.88 24.04 11.93
C VAL A 196 5.40 23.15 10.81
N ALA A 197 5.22 21.82 10.95
CA ALA A 197 5.60 20.83 9.94
C ALA A 197 4.63 19.65 9.95
N PHE A 198 4.48 19.02 8.77
CA PHE A 198 3.78 17.77 8.57
C PHE A 198 4.80 16.70 8.13
N MET A 199 4.97 15.65 8.95
CA MET A 199 5.83 14.52 8.63
C MET A 199 5.02 13.40 7.98
N MET A 200 5.35 13.04 6.74
CA MET A 200 4.69 11.99 5.96
C MET A 200 5.59 11.55 4.79
N ASP A 201 5.12 10.57 4.06
CA ASP A 201 5.74 10.07 2.84
C ASP A 201 5.72 11.14 1.75
N ASP A 202 6.85 11.32 1.08
CA ASP A 202 7.10 12.48 0.19
C ASP A 202 6.06 12.63 -0.93
N ALA A 203 5.68 11.55 -1.60
CA ALA A 203 4.65 11.62 -2.65
C ALA A 203 3.29 12.08 -2.10
N LEU A 204 2.92 11.70 -0.86
CA LEU A 204 1.71 12.18 -0.19
C LEU A 204 1.81 13.66 0.19
N LEU A 205 3.00 14.10 0.66
CA LEU A 205 3.24 15.52 0.94
C LEU A 205 3.09 16.37 -0.32
N TYR A 206 3.65 15.94 -1.45
CA TYR A 206 3.46 16.61 -2.74
C TYR A 206 1.99 16.62 -3.17
N GLY A 207 1.26 15.52 -2.94
CA GLY A 207 -0.17 15.42 -3.24
C GLY A 207 -1.01 16.41 -2.41
N GLU A 208 -0.75 16.53 -1.12
CA GLU A 208 -1.45 17.49 -0.25
C GLU A 208 -1.06 18.93 -0.58
N MET A 209 0.23 19.21 -0.85
CA MET A 209 0.69 20.52 -1.32
C MET A 209 -0.01 20.94 -2.60
N ALA A 210 -0.27 20.00 -3.47
CA ALA A 210 -0.93 20.19 -4.76
C ALA A 210 -2.33 20.77 -4.64
N LYS A 211 -3.09 20.41 -3.63
CA LYS A 211 -4.45 20.93 -3.41
C LYS A 211 -4.51 22.16 -2.51
N ALA A 212 -3.38 22.61 -1.96
CA ALA A 212 -3.32 23.83 -1.18
C ALA A 212 -3.91 25.02 -1.93
N LYS A 213 -4.38 26.03 -1.19
CA LYS A 213 -4.86 27.27 -1.79
C LYS A 213 -3.74 27.96 -2.57
N ASN A 214 -2.54 28.01 -2.00
CA ASN A 214 -1.31 28.54 -2.60
C ASN A 214 -0.21 27.48 -2.50
N PRO A 215 -0.07 26.55 -3.46
CA PRO A 215 0.95 25.49 -3.42
C PRO A 215 2.38 26.03 -3.30
N THR A 216 2.62 27.24 -3.82
CA THR A 216 3.94 27.90 -3.81
C THR A 216 4.41 28.35 -2.44
N ASP A 217 3.53 28.41 -1.43
CA ASP A 217 3.89 28.78 -0.05
C ASP A 217 4.54 27.62 0.72
N TRP A 218 4.47 26.41 0.19
CA TRP A 218 4.91 25.17 0.83
C TRP A 218 6.16 24.60 0.21
N ILE A 219 6.89 23.82 0.97
CA ILE A 219 8.05 23.04 0.52
C ILE A 219 8.08 21.68 1.19
N VAL A 220 8.40 20.64 0.42
CA VAL A 220 8.81 19.34 0.94
C VAL A 220 10.31 19.35 1.13
N THR A 221 10.76 19.13 2.36
CA THR A 221 12.16 19.30 2.78
C THR A 221 12.60 18.19 3.74
N GLY A 222 13.84 18.25 4.23
CA GLY A 222 14.46 17.26 5.08
C GLY A 222 14.98 16.04 4.30
N LYS A 223 15.97 15.36 4.86
CA LYS A 223 16.43 14.08 4.33
C LYS A 223 15.36 13.01 4.55
N ALA A 224 15.20 12.09 3.61
CA ALA A 224 14.32 10.95 3.80
C ALA A 224 14.77 10.14 5.02
N GLN A 225 13.85 9.89 5.96
CA GLN A 225 14.12 9.17 7.21
C GLN A 225 13.83 7.68 7.09
N SER A 226 13.16 7.26 6.02
CA SER A 226 12.89 5.86 5.70
C SER A 226 12.97 5.62 4.20
N LYS A 227 13.06 4.35 3.83
CA LYS A 227 12.73 3.86 2.49
C LYS A 227 11.63 2.84 2.66
N GLU A 228 10.49 3.06 2.02
CA GLU A 228 9.29 2.25 2.20
C GLU A 228 8.74 1.77 0.87
N ALA A 229 8.20 0.54 0.85
CA ALA A 229 7.46 0.02 -0.28
C ALA A 229 5.96 -0.04 0.07
N TYR A 230 5.11 0.45 -0.83
CA TYR A 230 3.67 0.23 -0.74
C TYR A 230 3.28 -1.07 -1.42
N GLY A 231 2.34 -1.79 -0.82
CA GLY A 231 1.69 -2.96 -1.40
C GLY A 231 0.19 -2.96 -1.10
N CYS A 232 -0.57 -3.75 -1.86
CA CYS A 232 -1.96 -4.00 -1.52
C CYS A 232 -2.04 -4.97 -0.35
N MET A 233 -2.86 -4.66 0.66
CA MET A 233 -3.15 -5.59 1.76
C MET A 233 -4.28 -6.53 1.39
N ILE A 234 -4.10 -7.79 1.73
CA ILE A 234 -5.06 -8.88 1.55
C ILE A 234 -5.06 -9.77 2.81
N PRO A 235 -6.10 -10.60 3.03
CA PRO A 235 -6.14 -11.53 4.15
C PRO A 235 -4.90 -12.43 4.18
N LYS A 236 -4.36 -12.66 5.39
CA LYS A 236 -3.11 -13.40 5.57
C LYS A 236 -3.24 -14.88 5.19
N GLU A 237 -4.37 -15.47 5.52
CA GLU A 237 -4.64 -16.90 5.37
C GLU A 237 -5.24 -17.27 4.00
N ASP A 238 -4.95 -16.46 2.94
CA ASP A 238 -5.43 -16.70 1.58
C ASP A 238 -4.30 -16.63 0.54
N PRO A 239 -3.44 -17.66 0.48
CA PRO A 239 -2.30 -17.67 -0.44
C PRO A 239 -2.71 -17.72 -1.92
N GLU A 240 -3.85 -18.35 -2.26
CA GLU A 240 -4.33 -18.40 -3.64
C GLU A 240 -4.84 -17.03 -4.11
N PHE A 241 -5.53 -16.28 -3.25
CA PHE A 241 -5.90 -14.90 -3.58
C PHE A 241 -4.65 -14.03 -3.74
N LYS A 242 -3.67 -14.15 -2.82
CA LYS A 242 -2.38 -13.45 -2.96
C LYS A 242 -1.71 -13.75 -4.31
N LYS A 243 -1.64 -15.00 -4.70
CA LYS A 243 -1.05 -15.44 -5.96
C LYS A 243 -1.73 -14.79 -7.19
N LEU A 244 -3.06 -14.70 -7.17
CA LEU A 244 -3.82 -14.03 -8.24
C LEU A 244 -3.52 -12.53 -8.28
N VAL A 245 -3.53 -11.86 -7.13
CA VAL A 245 -3.21 -10.42 -7.02
C VAL A 245 -1.79 -10.14 -7.50
N ASP A 246 -0.81 -10.95 -7.05
CA ASP A 246 0.59 -10.81 -7.45
C ASP A 246 0.78 -11.03 -8.96
N ALA A 247 0.14 -12.04 -9.52
CA ALA A 247 0.20 -12.30 -10.96
C ALA A 247 -0.37 -11.13 -11.78
N ALA A 248 -1.49 -10.55 -11.35
CA ALA A 248 -2.09 -9.39 -12.00
C ALA A 248 -1.17 -8.17 -11.96
N LEU A 249 -0.65 -7.82 -10.79
CA LEU A 249 0.24 -6.67 -10.62
C LEU A 249 1.59 -6.86 -11.35
N THR A 250 2.19 -8.05 -11.25
CA THR A 250 3.42 -8.39 -11.97
C THR A 250 3.26 -8.24 -13.48
N LYS A 251 2.13 -8.71 -14.03
CA LYS A 251 1.82 -8.54 -15.45
C LYS A 251 1.75 -7.06 -15.85
N LEU A 252 1.09 -6.22 -15.05
CA LEU A 252 1.01 -4.77 -15.30
C LEU A 252 2.39 -4.12 -15.29
N GLN A 253 3.24 -4.48 -14.32
CA GLN A 253 4.58 -3.94 -14.17
C GLN A 253 5.49 -4.34 -15.33
N THR A 254 5.56 -5.62 -15.66
CA THR A 254 6.46 -6.15 -16.69
C THR A 254 6.00 -5.85 -18.12
N SER A 255 4.72 -5.55 -18.34
CA SER A 255 4.19 -5.16 -19.68
C SER A 255 4.33 -3.66 -19.99
N GLY A 256 4.76 -2.84 -19.02
CA GLY A 256 4.80 -1.37 -19.14
C GLY A 256 3.44 -0.69 -18.94
N GLU A 257 2.37 -1.42 -18.63
CA GLU A 257 1.06 -0.80 -18.33
C GLU A 257 1.08 -0.04 -17.01
N ALA A 258 1.76 -0.57 -15.98
CA ALA A 258 1.94 0.13 -14.71
C ALA A 258 2.71 1.44 -14.86
N GLU A 259 3.69 1.52 -15.78
CA GLU A 259 4.41 2.77 -16.06
C GLU A 259 3.49 3.82 -16.71
N LYS A 260 2.59 3.42 -17.61
CA LYS A 260 1.58 4.33 -18.17
C LYS A 260 0.64 4.88 -17.10
N ILE A 261 0.21 4.02 -16.15
CA ILE A 261 -0.59 4.43 -14.99
C ILE A 261 0.22 5.38 -14.10
N TYR A 262 1.52 5.10 -13.88
CA TYR A 262 2.42 6.00 -13.16
C TYR A 262 2.47 7.38 -13.82
N GLN A 263 2.73 7.44 -15.13
CA GLN A 263 2.80 8.69 -15.89
C GLN A 263 1.50 9.50 -15.77
N LYS A 264 0.34 8.85 -15.86
CA LYS A 264 -0.98 9.49 -15.67
C LYS A 264 -1.09 10.22 -14.34
N TRP A 265 -0.54 9.67 -13.25
CA TRP A 265 -0.75 10.19 -11.90
C TRP A 265 0.39 11.04 -11.35
N PHE A 266 1.60 10.92 -11.87
CA PHE A 266 2.78 11.57 -11.32
C PHE A 266 3.44 12.58 -12.28
N THR A 267 3.18 12.50 -13.58
CA THR A 267 3.80 13.40 -14.58
C THR A 267 2.79 14.11 -15.46
N ALA A 268 1.50 13.86 -15.30
CA ALA A 268 0.42 14.55 -15.98
C ALA A 268 -0.44 15.35 -14.98
N PRO A 269 -1.26 16.32 -15.46
CA PRO A 269 -2.23 17.01 -14.61
C PRO A 269 -3.28 16.06 -14.02
N ILE A 270 -3.46 16.11 -12.70
CA ILE A 270 -4.41 15.26 -11.97
C ILE A 270 -5.55 16.08 -11.34
N PRO A 271 -6.77 15.46 -11.20
CA PRO A 271 -7.85 16.08 -10.43
C PRO A 271 -7.46 16.31 -8.95
N PRO A 272 -8.13 17.26 -8.24
CA PRO A 272 -9.22 18.12 -8.75
C PRO A 272 -8.74 19.37 -9.48
N LYS A 273 -7.53 19.85 -9.26
CA LYS A 273 -7.07 21.17 -9.71
C LYS A 273 -6.18 21.13 -10.97
N GLY A 274 -6.01 19.95 -11.60
CA GLY A 274 -5.13 19.81 -12.77
C GLY A 274 -3.65 19.99 -12.45
N LEU A 275 -3.24 19.73 -11.22
CA LEU A 275 -1.85 19.88 -10.83
C LEU A 275 -1.01 18.72 -11.32
N ASN A 276 0.14 19.04 -11.90
CA ASN A 276 1.18 18.08 -12.23
C ASN A 276 2.19 18.02 -11.08
N MET A 277 2.37 16.85 -10.51
CA MET A 277 3.34 16.62 -9.43
C MET A 277 4.78 16.69 -9.91
N ALA A 278 5.00 16.61 -11.23
CA ALA A 278 6.32 16.62 -11.88
C ALA A 278 7.31 15.62 -11.25
N MET A 279 6.81 14.43 -10.87
CA MET A 279 7.60 13.35 -10.30
C MET A 279 7.90 12.30 -11.37
N PRO A 280 9.04 12.37 -12.07
CA PRO A 280 9.43 11.33 -13.02
C PRO A 280 9.67 10.01 -12.27
N ILE A 281 9.50 8.90 -13.00
CA ILE A 281 9.73 7.57 -12.42
C ILE A 281 11.18 7.43 -11.93
N SER A 282 11.36 7.04 -10.67
CA SER A 282 12.68 6.85 -10.07
C SER A 282 13.35 5.55 -10.53
N GLU A 283 14.66 5.44 -10.36
CA GLU A 283 15.39 4.21 -10.66
C GLU A 283 14.93 3.03 -9.78
N GLU A 284 14.53 3.30 -8.54
CA GLU A 284 13.94 2.29 -7.67
C GLU A 284 12.61 1.76 -8.23
N MET A 285 11.76 2.66 -8.74
CA MET A 285 10.50 2.27 -9.37
C MET A 285 10.72 1.48 -10.67
N LYS A 286 11.70 1.86 -11.50
CA LYS A 286 12.07 1.09 -12.70
C LYS A 286 12.58 -0.30 -12.34
N THR A 287 13.42 -0.39 -11.31
CA THR A 287 13.92 -1.67 -10.78
C THR A 287 12.77 -2.53 -10.27
N LEU A 288 11.83 -1.94 -9.52
CA LEU A 288 10.65 -2.64 -9.04
C LEU A 288 9.81 -3.19 -10.21
N TYR A 289 9.59 -2.41 -11.26
CA TYR A 289 8.79 -2.86 -12.41
C TYR A 289 9.49 -3.94 -13.24
N SER A 290 10.83 -3.92 -13.31
CA SER A 290 11.57 -4.95 -14.03
C SER A 290 11.73 -6.26 -13.24
N ALA A 291 11.72 -6.18 -11.90
CA ALA A 291 11.86 -7.31 -10.99
C ALA A 291 10.86 -7.21 -9.82
N PRO A 292 9.55 -7.39 -10.10
CA PRO A 292 8.49 -7.28 -9.11
C PRO A 292 8.72 -8.21 -7.90
N ASN A 293 8.51 -7.69 -6.70
CA ASN A 293 8.65 -8.46 -5.45
C ASN A 293 7.82 -7.83 -4.33
N ASP A 294 7.63 -8.59 -3.25
CA ASP A 294 6.89 -8.17 -2.05
C ASP A 294 7.80 -7.99 -0.82
N LYS A 295 9.08 -7.66 -1.04
CA LYS A 295 10.04 -7.48 0.05
C LYS A 295 9.68 -6.25 0.88
N ALA A 296 9.59 -6.43 2.19
CA ALA A 296 9.53 -5.33 3.14
C ALA A 296 10.88 -4.61 3.19
N PHE A 297 10.86 -3.29 3.34
CA PHE A 297 12.00 -2.54 3.84
C PHE A 297 11.84 -2.42 5.36
N ASP A 298 12.90 -2.66 6.09
CA ASP A 298 12.99 -2.53 7.56
C ASP A 298 13.89 -1.36 7.94
#